data_ce898c8421a8c7ccfa957eff7205fe56
#
_entry.id   ce898c8421a8c7ccfa957eff7205fe56
#
_cell.length_a   1.000
_cell.length_b   1.000
_cell.length_c   1.000
_cell.angle_alpha   90.00
_cell.angle_beta   90.00
_cell.angle_gamma   90.00
#
_symmetry.space_group_name_H-M   'P 1'
#
loop_
_entity.id
_entity.type
_entity.pdbx_description
1 polymer ?
#
loop_
_entity_poly.entity_id
_entity_poly.type
_entity_poly.pdbx_seq_one_letter_code
_entity_poly.pdbx_strand_id
1 'polypeptide(L)'
;MNIHTKELEYLLNNYWCVKEQNPNIYFQIKNNLDYYKDFIQTKLGSRLIVNDRFIKLEKIPAVPKDYMGISSFTDTLEYTLLLLVLVFLEDKTKLEQFILSNLIDYISNMATTLELNTVPNWNILHHRKCLVNVINHLKELYIIKVVEEKNVFTEDMQAEALYESTGLSNYYVREFKNNILEYTTLNDYINDEFYNQNENIGDVRRYKVYRHLLYSLVAYQEDLSEFEIDYLRKFRSSINNELNKYTLSELELTKNMAVLLFADETKEKFDFPNNKVISDITLLVNNKVLNKVSNNELVLNDDDETISLSKEYLNRIIKDIKQENYNYLSKKYKEMTIDSFVKEVISYLKYYDFIRESSGGYKVYPMISKLIGYIPKDDHEQLNLFGGDSNGEI
;
A
#
# COMPACT_ATOMS: atom_id res chain seq x y z
N MET A 1 2.13 -24.91 12.07
CA MET A 1 1.78 -23.79 11.18
C MET A 1 0.54 -24.17 10.38
N ASN A 2 -0.54 -23.44 10.51
CA ASN A 2 -1.77 -23.71 9.76
C ASN A 2 -1.50 -23.38 8.28
N ILE A 3 -1.45 -24.41 7.44
CA ILE A 3 -1.12 -24.29 6.00
C ILE A 3 -2.08 -23.28 5.30
N HIS A 4 -3.31 -23.17 5.79
CA HIS A 4 -4.37 -22.37 5.18
C HIS A 4 -4.27 -20.85 5.42
N THR A 5 -3.40 -20.37 6.30
CA THR A 5 -3.23 -18.92 6.49
C THR A 5 -2.46 -18.27 5.35
N LYS A 6 -1.57 -19.03 4.67
CA LYS A 6 -0.78 -18.53 3.54
C LYS A 6 -1.63 -18.21 2.31
N GLU A 7 -2.70 -18.95 2.08
CA GLU A 7 -3.60 -18.68 0.96
C GLU A 7 -4.39 -17.39 1.15
N LEU A 8 -4.92 -17.17 2.37
CA LEU A 8 -5.61 -15.92 2.70
C LEU A 8 -4.64 -14.73 2.69
N GLU A 9 -3.45 -14.90 3.25
CA GLU A 9 -2.38 -13.90 3.19
C GLU A 9 -2.04 -13.52 1.74
N TYR A 10 -1.91 -14.51 0.86
CA TYR A 10 -1.69 -14.26 -0.56
C TYR A 10 -2.81 -13.41 -1.18
N LEU A 11 -4.09 -13.73 -0.90
CA LEU A 11 -5.24 -12.97 -1.40
C LEU A 11 -5.30 -11.56 -0.81
N LEU A 12 -4.89 -11.38 0.44
CA LEU A 12 -4.83 -10.07 1.08
C LEU A 12 -3.72 -9.19 0.49
N ASN A 13 -2.57 -9.76 0.15
CA ASN A 13 -1.39 -9.04 -0.32
C ASN A 13 -1.35 -8.83 -1.84
N ASN A 14 -2.01 -9.69 -2.63
CA ASN A 14 -1.97 -9.61 -4.08
C ASN A 14 -3.31 -9.13 -4.64
N TYR A 15 -3.28 -8.52 -5.82
CA TYR A 15 -4.47 -8.07 -6.52
C TYR A 15 -5.40 -9.24 -6.84
N TRP A 16 -4.84 -10.32 -7.39
CA TRP A 16 -5.46 -11.61 -7.68
C TRP A 16 -4.43 -12.74 -7.75
N CYS A 17 -4.91 -13.95 -7.84
CA CYS A 17 -4.11 -15.13 -8.13
C CYS A 17 -4.47 -15.65 -9.53
N VAL A 18 -3.60 -15.43 -10.51
CA VAL A 18 -3.80 -15.95 -11.88
C VAL A 18 -3.24 -17.34 -11.98
N LYS A 19 -4.09 -18.29 -12.44
CA LYS A 19 -3.73 -19.71 -12.56
C LYS A 19 -2.53 -19.95 -13.47
N GLU A 20 -2.44 -19.23 -14.60
CA GLU A 20 -1.34 -19.39 -15.57
C GLU A 20 0.01 -18.93 -14.99
N GLN A 21 0.02 -17.92 -14.10
CA GLN A 21 1.23 -17.45 -13.44
C GLN A 21 1.63 -18.30 -12.22
N ASN A 22 0.64 -18.65 -11.38
CA ASN A 22 0.86 -19.32 -10.10
C ASN A 22 -0.09 -20.51 -9.92
N PRO A 23 0.05 -21.58 -10.71
CA PRO A 23 -0.90 -22.70 -10.68
C PRO A 23 -0.98 -23.38 -9.32
N ASN A 24 0.16 -23.56 -8.64
CA ASN A 24 0.21 -24.19 -7.32
C ASN A 24 -0.62 -23.42 -6.28
N ILE A 25 -0.39 -22.10 -6.17
CA ILE A 25 -1.12 -21.23 -5.25
C ILE A 25 -2.61 -21.18 -5.62
N TYR A 26 -2.92 -21.06 -6.92
CA TYR A 26 -4.30 -21.07 -7.39
C TYR A 26 -5.07 -22.31 -6.93
N PHE A 27 -4.49 -23.51 -7.10
CA PHE A 27 -5.14 -24.75 -6.68
C PHE A 27 -5.19 -24.89 -5.15
N GLN A 28 -4.16 -24.44 -4.42
CA GLN A 28 -4.19 -24.42 -2.97
C GLN A 28 -5.34 -23.55 -2.47
N ILE A 29 -5.45 -22.31 -2.96
CA ILE A 29 -6.55 -21.41 -2.61
C ILE A 29 -7.91 -22.06 -2.95
N LYS A 30 -8.06 -22.60 -4.17
CA LYS A 30 -9.31 -23.18 -4.64
C LYS A 30 -9.77 -24.39 -3.80
N ASN A 31 -8.83 -25.26 -3.42
CA ASN A 31 -9.14 -26.46 -2.64
C ASN A 31 -9.45 -26.16 -1.17
N ASN A 32 -8.93 -25.06 -0.63
CA ASN A 32 -9.10 -24.67 0.76
C ASN A 32 -10.08 -23.50 0.94
N LEU A 33 -10.84 -23.18 -0.10
CA LEU A 33 -11.72 -22.00 -0.14
C LEU A 33 -12.72 -21.98 1.01
N ASP A 34 -13.31 -23.10 1.37
CA ASP A 34 -14.33 -23.18 2.42
C ASP A 34 -13.78 -22.84 3.81
N TYR A 35 -12.46 -22.93 4.01
CA TYR A 35 -11.84 -22.59 5.30
C TYR A 35 -11.92 -21.09 5.62
N TYR A 36 -11.75 -20.22 4.64
CA TYR A 36 -11.70 -18.76 4.85
C TYR A 36 -12.84 -17.98 4.17
N LYS A 37 -13.65 -18.63 3.34
CA LYS A 37 -14.78 -18.01 2.64
C LYS A 37 -15.76 -17.36 3.61
N ASP A 38 -16.12 -18.07 4.70
CA ASP A 38 -17.01 -17.56 5.72
C ASP A 38 -16.41 -16.31 6.40
N PHE A 39 -15.13 -16.33 6.75
CA PHE A 39 -14.43 -15.16 7.30
C PHE A 39 -14.47 -13.97 6.35
N ILE A 40 -14.16 -14.16 5.07
CA ILE A 40 -14.19 -13.10 4.06
C ILE A 40 -15.61 -12.50 3.94
N GLN A 41 -16.64 -13.35 3.85
CA GLN A 41 -18.01 -12.90 3.65
C GLN A 41 -18.62 -12.28 4.92
N THR A 42 -18.42 -12.91 6.09
CA THR A 42 -19.11 -12.50 7.31
C THR A 42 -18.35 -11.44 8.12
N LYS A 43 -17.02 -11.35 7.97
CA LYS A 43 -16.19 -10.39 8.72
C LYS A 43 -15.72 -9.22 7.86
N LEU A 44 -15.30 -9.48 6.63
CA LEU A 44 -14.89 -8.43 5.71
C LEU A 44 -16.04 -7.90 4.85
N GLY A 45 -17.14 -8.67 4.69
CA GLY A 45 -18.18 -8.34 3.73
C GLY A 45 -17.64 -8.16 2.31
N SER A 46 -16.54 -8.83 1.98
CA SER A 46 -15.85 -8.66 0.71
C SER A 46 -16.26 -9.73 -0.29
N ARG A 47 -16.34 -9.33 -1.56
CA ARG A 47 -16.63 -10.26 -2.66
C ARG A 47 -15.39 -11.07 -3.00
N LEU A 48 -15.54 -12.39 -3.10
CA LEU A 48 -14.52 -13.31 -3.57
C LEU A 48 -14.95 -13.86 -4.93
N ILE A 49 -14.22 -13.51 -5.99
CA ILE A 49 -14.46 -13.95 -7.35
C ILE A 49 -13.57 -15.16 -7.62
N VAL A 50 -14.18 -16.28 -7.96
CA VAL A 50 -13.49 -17.54 -8.24
C VAL A 50 -13.95 -18.05 -9.58
N ASN A 51 -13.03 -18.18 -10.53
CA ASN A 51 -13.28 -18.81 -11.81
C ASN A 51 -12.13 -19.75 -12.20
N ASP A 52 -12.15 -20.31 -13.37
CA ASP A 52 -11.15 -21.28 -13.86
C ASP A 52 -9.80 -20.65 -14.23
N ARG A 53 -9.71 -19.32 -14.27
CA ARG A 53 -8.53 -18.57 -14.70
C ARG A 53 -7.84 -17.81 -13.57
N PHE A 54 -8.61 -17.27 -12.62
CA PHE A 54 -8.08 -16.50 -11.51
C PHE A 54 -8.99 -16.56 -10.28
N ILE A 55 -8.44 -16.16 -9.13
CA ILE A 55 -9.16 -15.90 -7.88
C ILE A 55 -8.84 -14.46 -7.45
N LYS A 56 -9.86 -13.65 -7.20
CA LYS A 56 -9.73 -12.25 -6.80
C LYS A 56 -10.55 -11.98 -5.55
N LEU A 57 -9.91 -11.44 -4.52
CA LEU A 57 -10.57 -10.84 -3.37
C LEU A 57 -10.74 -9.34 -3.65
N GLU A 58 -11.97 -8.86 -3.73
CA GLU A 58 -12.24 -7.42 -3.84
C GLU A 58 -11.99 -6.73 -2.49
N LYS A 59 -10.89 -5.99 -2.41
CA LYS A 59 -10.45 -5.29 -1.20
C LYS A 59 -10.88 -3.83 -1.28
N ILE A 60 -11.87 -3.47 -0.48
CA ILE A 60 -12.37 -2.10 -0.37
C ILE A 60 -12.06 -1.64 1.05
N PRO A 61 -11.17 -0.66 1.26
CA PRO A 61 -10.85 -0.17 2.58
C PRO A 61 -12.03 0.54 3.23
N ALA A 62 -12.08 0.57 4.56
CA ALA A 62 -13.08 1.35 5.28
C ALA A 62 -12.83 2.86 5.10
N VAL A 63 -11.56 3.28 5.13
CA VAL A 63 -11.11 4.63 4.81
C VAL A 63 -9.89 4.51 3.88
N PRO A 64 -9.91 5.10 2.68
CA PRO A 64 -8.77 5.10 1.78
C PRO A 64 -7.61 5.91 2.37
N LYS A 65 -6.39 5.41 2.14
CA LYS A 65 -5.14 6.08 2.51
C LYS A 65 -4.22 6.13 1.29
N ASP A 66 -3.32 7.10 1.25
CA ASP A 66 -2.43 7.33 0.11
C ASP A 66 -1.61 6.09 -0.27
N TYR A 67 -1.15 5.32 0.74
CA TYR A 67 -0.37 4.09 0.52
C TYR A 67 -1.18 2.89 -0.02
N MET A 68 -2.49 3.01 -0.18
CA MET A 68 -3.34 1.96 -0.75
C MET A 68 -3.47 2.05 -2.28
N GLY A 69 -2.89 3.08 -2.90
CA GLY A 69 -2.82 3.24 -4.34
C GLY A 69 -1.85 2.25 -5.00
N ILE A 70 -1.69 2.37 -6.31
CA ILE A 70 -0.70 1.58 -7.06
C ILE A 70 0.70 2.11 -6.71
N SER A 71 1.51 1.30 -6.03
CA SER A 71 2.79 1.72 -5.44
C SER A 71 3.84 2.17 -6.46
N SER A 72 3.73 1.72 -7.72
CA SER A 72 4.59 2.13 -8.83
C SER A 72 4.18 3.44 -9.47
N PHE A 73 2.95 3.93 -9.19
CA PHE A 73 2.44 5.18 -9.77
C PHE A 73 2.79 6.38 -8.90
N THR A 74 3.27 7.43 -9.56
CA THR A 74 3.70 8.67 -8.90
C THR A 74 2.96 9.90 -9.42
N ASP A 75 2.16 9.73 -10.48
CA ASP A 75 1.46 10.80 -11.16
C ASP A 75 -0.01 10.42 -11.42
N THR A 76 -0.92 11.37 -11.34
CA THR A 76 -2.34 11.19 -11.70
C THR A 76 -2.53 10.84 -13.18
N LEU A 77 -1.60 11.25 -14.04
CA LEU A 77 -1.60 10.87 -15.45
C LEU A 77 -1.53 9.34 -15.63
N GLU A 78 -0.79 8.63 -14.76
CA GLU A 78 -0.69 7.16 -14.83
C GLU A 78 -2.05 6.48 -14.61
N TYR A 79 -2.87 6.99 -13.68
CA TYR A 79 -4.23 6.49 -13.48
C TYR A 79 -5.14 6.78 -14.68
N THR A 80 -5.03 7.97 -15.26
CA THR A 80 -5.78 8.33 -16.48
C THR A 80 -5.38 7.41 -17.64
N LEU A 81 -4.08 7.21 -17.87
CA LEU A 81 -3.57 6.30 -18.89
C LEU A 81 -4.01 4.86 -18.64
N LEU A 82 -3.97 4.39 -17.39
CA LEU A 82 -4.45 3.06 -17.03
C LEU A 82 -5.90 2.85 -17.46
N LEU A 83 -6.79 3.80 -17.17
CA LEU A 83 -8.20 3.70 -17.56
C LEU A 83 -8.36 3.68 -19.09
N LEU A 84 -7.63 4.53 -19.81
CA LEU A 84 -7.68 4.54 -21.27
C LEU A 84 -7.17 3.24 -21.90
N VAL A 85 -6.10 2.65 -21.31
CA VAL A 85 -5.59 1.35 -21.75
C VAL A 85 -6.59 0.23 -21.46
N LEU A 86 -7.26 0.27 -20.30
CA LEU A 86 -8.30 -0.73 -19.97
C LEU A 86 -9.49 -0.64 -20.94
N VAL A 87 -9.95 0.56 -21.30
CA VAL A 87 -10.99 0.75 -22.32
C VAL A 87 -10.53 0.21 -23.68
N PHE A 88 -9.27 0.47 -24.09
CA PHE A 88 -8.71 -0.12 -25.32
C PHE A 88 -8.73 -1.66 -25.29
N LEU A 89 -8.45 -2.24 -24.13
CA LEU A 89 -8.41 -3.70 -23.95
C LEU A 89 -9.80 -4.33 -23.80
N GLU A 90 -10.86 -3.56 -23.56
CA GLU A 90 -12.24 -4.07 -23.44
C GLU A 90 -12.70 -4.73 -24.75
N ASP A 91 -12.33 -4.15 -25.91
CA ASP A 91 -12.65 -4.68 -27.23
C ASP A 91 -11.71 -5.82 -27.66
N LYS A 92 -10.67 -6.14 -26.87
CA LYS A 92 -9.68 -7.15 -27.18
C LYS A 92 -10.04 -8.52 -26.58
N THR A 93 -10.13 -9.51 -27.45
CA THR A 93 -10.36 -10.89 -27.04
C THR A 93 -9.08 -11.51 -26.46
N LYS A 94 -9.22 -12.65 -25.77
CA LYS A 94 -8.06 -13.43 -25.31
C LYS A 94 -7.21 -13.86 -26.51
N LEU A 95 -5.88 -13.73 -26.39
CA LEU A 95 -4.85 -14.01 -27.40
C LEU A 95 -4.84 -13.02 -28.59
N GLU A 96 -5.65 -12.00 -28.57
CA GLU A 96 -5.58 -10.95 -29.58
C GLU A 96 -4.35 -10.09 -29.38
N GLN A 97 -3.60 -9.91 -30.46
CA GLN A 97 -2.34 -9.14 -30.43
C GLN A 97 -2.57 -7.72 -30.92
N PHE A 98 -1.79 -6.81 -30.38
CA PHE A 98 -1.78 -5.39 -30.76
C PHE A 98 -0.37 -4.81 -30.62
N ILE A 99 -0.07 -3.80 -31.41
CA ILE A 99 1.22 -3.11 -31.35
C ILE A 99 1.11 -1.82 -30.53
N LEU A 100 2.24 -1.37 -30.00
CA LEU A 100 2.32 -0.18 -29.15
C LEU A 100 1.79 1.08 -29.86
N SER A 101 2.12 1.28 -31.13
CA SER A 101 1.64 2.43 -31.92
C SER A 101 0.11 2.50 -31.97
N ASN A 102 -0.61 1.37 -32.14
CA ASN A 102 -2.06 1.37 -32.12
C ASN A 102 -2.64 1.82 -30.78
N LEU A 103 -1.99 1.41 -29.69
CA LEU A 103 -2.39 1.83 -28.34
C LEU A 103 -2.16 3.33 -28.14
N ILE A 104 -1.01 3.86 -28.58
CA ILE A 104 -0.66 5.28 -28.49
C ILE A 104 -1.66 6.15 -29.28
N ASP A 105 -1.99 5.74 -30.50
CA ASP A 105 -2.96 6.44 -31.35
C ASP A 105 -4.36 6.43 -30.71
N TYR A 106 -4.78 5.28 -30.16
CA TYR A 106 -6.05 5.17 -29.46
C TYR A 106 -6.12 6.11 -28.26
N ILE A 107 -5.09 6.11 -27.39
CA ILE A 107 -5.01 6.98 -26.21
C ILE A 107 -5.10 8.45 -26.62
N SER A 108 -4.35 8.86 -27.66
CA SER A 108 -4.32 10.25 -28.14
C SER A 108 -5.68 10.70 -28.64
N ASN A 109 -6.35 9.85 -29.41
CA ASN A 109 -7.68 10.13 -29.93
C ASN A 109 -8.74 10.19 -28.81
N MET A 110 -8.74 9.24 -27.89
CA MET A 110 -9.67 9.21 -26.76
C MET A 110 -9.47 10.37 -25.81
N ALA A 111 -8.23 10.74 -25.49
CA ALA A 111 -7.93 11.88 -24.62
C ALA A 111 -8.45 13.19 -25.21
N THR A 112 -8.39 13.35 -26.54
CA THR A 112 -8.93 14.50 -27.24
C THR A 112 -10.46 14.46 -27.29
N THR A 113 -11.05 13.30 -27.58
CA THR A 113 -12.51 13.13 -27.67
C THR A 113 -13.22 13.35 -26.33
N LEU A 114 -12.59 12.93 -25.24
CA LEU A 114 -13.10 13.09 -23.87
C LEU A 114 -12.75 14.44 -23.26
N GLU A 115 -12.09 15.34 -24.00
CA GLU A 115 -11.65 16.66 -23.52
C GLU A 115 -10.93 16.60 -22.18
N LEU A 116 -10.02 15.63 -22.02
CA LEU A 116 -9.31 15.43 -20.76
C LEU A 116 -8.45 16.67 -20.43
N ASN A 117 -8.39 17.02 -19.15
CA ASN A 117 -7.59 18.15 -18.65
C ASN A 117 -6.10 18.02 -19.01
N THR A 118 -5.59 16.78 -19.12
CA THR A 118 -4.23 16.49 -19.53
C THR A 118 -4.25 15.54 -20.71
N VAL A 119 -4.00 16.07 -21.90
CA VAL A 119 -3.80 15.28 -23.13
C VAL A 119 -2.34 14.80 -23.15
N PRO A 120 -2.08 13.50 -23.27
CA PRO A 120 -0.71 12.98 -23.34
C PRO A 120 0.06 13.56 -24.54
N ASN A 121 1.29 14.03 -24.29
CA ASN A 121 2.19 14.49 -25.32
C ASN A 121 3.44 13.59 -25.32
N TRP A 122 3.56 12.76 -26.33
CA TRP A 122 4.63 11.75 -26.41
C TRP A 122 6.03 12.31 -26.66
N ASN A 123 6.15 13.60 -27.04
CA ASN A 123 7.43 14.29 -27.07
C ASN A 123 8.02 14.53 -25.67
N ILE A 124 7.16 14.52 -24.64
CA ILE A 124 7.57 14.70 -23.25
C ILE A 124 7.98 13.35 -22.67
N LEU A 125 9.25 13.22 -22.27
CA LEU A 125 9.79 11.99 -21.69
C LEU A 125 8.99 11.51 -20.46
N HIS A 126 8.51 12.42 -19.62
CA HIS A 126 7.70 12.09 -18.45
C HIS A 126 6.41 11.34 -18.83
N HIS A 127 5.68 11.79 -19.86
CA HIS A 127 4.45 11.14 -20.32
C HIS A 127 4.73 9.74 -20.90
N ARG A 128 5.87 9.55 -21.60
CA ARG A 128 6.28 8.21 -22.05
C ARG A 128 6.59 7.28 -20.86
N LYS A 129 7.27 7.80 -19.82
CA LYS A 129 7.53 7.03 -18.59
C LYS A 129 6.23 6.62 -17.90
N CYS A 130 5.25 7.51 -17.81
CA CYS A 130 3.95 7.18 -17.26
C CYS A 130 3.28 6.03 -18.02
N LEU A 131 3.29 6.05 -19.36
CA LEU A 131 2.71 4.95 -20.16
C LEU A 131 3.48 3.63 -19.93
N VAL A 132 4.81 3.67 -19.91
CA VAL A 132 5.63 2.47 -19.64
C VAL A 132 5.35 1.91 -18.25
N ASN A 133 5.16 2.75 -17.23
CA ASN A 133 4.79 2.29 -15.89
C ASN A 133 3.42 1.60 -15.89
N VAL A 134 2.44 2.16 -16.62
CA VAL A 134 1.12 1.53 -16.78
C VAL A 134 1.22 0.18 -17.48
N ILE A 135 1.97 0.09 -18.58
CA ILE A 135 2.20 -1.16 -19.31
C ILE A 135 2.86 -2.20 -18.38
N ASN A 136 3.87 -1.80 -17.60
CA ASN A 136 4.55 -2.70 -16.66
C ASN A 136 3.58 -3.19 -15.58
N HIS A 137 2.75 -2.31 -15.02
CA HIS A 137 1.72 -2.70 -14.05
C HIS A 137 0.73 -3.74 -14.63
N LEU A 138 0.28 -3.55 -15.88
CA LEU A 138 -0.60 -4.50 -16.56
C LEU A 138 0.08 -5.83 -16.88
N LYS A 139 1.39 -5.81 -17.17
CA LYS A 139 2.22 -7.03 -17.34
C LYS A 139 2.34 -7.80 -16.02
N GLU A 140 2.66 -7.11 -14.92
CA GLU A 140 2.76 -7.70 -13.59
C GLU A 140 1.45 -8.38 -13.17
N LEU A 141 0.31 -7.76 -13.46
CA LEU A 141 -1.00 -8.31 -13.23
C LEU A 141 -1.47 -9.34 -14.26
N TYR A 142 -0.63 -9.64 -15.26
CA TYR A 142 -0.97 -10.62 -16.31
C TYR A 142 -2.22 -10.23 -17.13
N ILE A 143 -2.49 -8.94 -17.28
CA ILE A 143 -3.56 -8.43 -18.14
C ILE A 143 -3.12 -8.43 -19.59
N ILE A 144 -1.85 -8.12 -19.82
CA ILE A 144 -1.17 -8.22 -21.12
C ILE A 144 0.10 -9.03 -21.01
N LYS A 145 0.52 -9.65 -22.12
CA LYS A 145 1.81 -10.33 -22.27
C LYS A 145 2.63 -9.61 -23.33
N VAL A 146 3.95 -9.59 -23.16
CA VAL A 146 4.87 -9.15 -24.22
C VAL A 146 5.16 -10.32 -25.13
N VAL A 147 4.93 -10.15 -26.41
CA VAL A 147 5.29 -11.12 -27.46
C VAL A 147 6.65 -10.75 -28.04
N GLU A 148 6.85 -9.48 -28.38
CA GLU A 148 8.10 -8.95 -28.89
C GLU A 148 8.29 -7.49 -28.45
N GLU A 149 9.48 -7.14 -27.97
CA GLU A 149 9.86 -5.77 -27.59
C GLU A 149 11.33 -5.57 -27.99
N LYS A 150 11.57 -4.68 -28.96
CA LYS A 150 12.93 -4.46 -29.48
C LYS A 150 13.64 -3.28 -28.84
N ASN A 151 12.91 -2.20 -28.59
CA ASN A 151 13.41 -0.95 -28.03
C ASN A 151 12.46 -0.45 -26.93
N VAL A 152 12.99 0.35 -26.03
CA VAL A 152 12.21 0.93 -24.92
C VAL A 152 11.61 2.26 -25.35
N PHE A 153 10.31 2.41 -25.26
CA PHE A 153 9.58 3.63 -25.67
C PHE A 153 10.06 4.91 -24.96
N THR A 154 10.65 4.79 -23.77
CA THR A 154 11.23 5.95 -23.09
C THR A 154 12.48 6.50 -23.77
N GLU A 155 13.21 5.67 -24.51
CA GLU A 155 14.46 6.02 -25.18
C GLU A 155 14.23 6.36 -26.66
N ASP A 156 13.33 5.62 -27.30
CA ASP A 156 13.02 5.77 -28.72
C ASP A 156 11.50 5.95 -28.90
N MET A 157 11.08 7.09 -29.45
CA MET A 157 9.66 7.38 -29.73
C MET A 157 9.07 6.51 -30.85
N GLN A 158 9.90 5.89 -31.67
CA GLN A 158 9.50 4.97 -32.73
C GLN A 158 9.65 3.50 -32.30
N ALA A 159 9.93 3.29 -31.00
CA ALA A 159 9.98 1.93 -30.44
C ALA A 159 8.65 1.22 -30.67
N GLU A 160 8.71 -0.01 -31.18
CA GLU A 160 7.56 -0.87 -31.34
C GLU A 160 7.66 -2.07 -30.43
N ALA A 161 6.51 -2.45 -29.90
CA ALA A 161 6.36 -3.64 -29.12
C ALA A 161 5.04 -4.33 -29.49
N LEU A 162 5.07 -5.65 -29.51
CA LEU A 162 3.90 -6.49 -29.75
C LEU A 162 3.42 -7.08 -28.42
N TYR A 163 2.19 -6.79 -28.09
CA TYR A 163 1.52 -7.28 -26.89
C TYR A 163 0.38 -8.24 -27.25
N GLU A 164 0.02 -9.08 -26.30
CA GLU A 164 -1.11 -10.01 -26.39
C GLU A 164 -2.06 -9.77 -25.20
N SER A 165 -3.34 -9.62 -25.47
CA SER A 165 -4.39 -9.55 -24.45
C SER A 165 -4.64 -10.92 -23.82
N THR A 166 -4.67 -10.98 -22.50
CA THR A 166 -5.09 -12.19 -21.78
C THR A 166 -6.60 -12.27 -21.59
N GLY A 167 -7.34 -11.19 -21.88
CA GLY A 167 -8.77 -11.05 -21.62
C GLY A 167 -9.12 -10.99 -20.13
N LEU A 168 -8.18 -10.55 -19.28
CA LEU A 168 -8.41 -10.30 -17.85
C LEU A 168 -8.76 -8.84 -17.55
N SER A 169 -8.62 -7.94 -18.52
CA SER A 169 -8.94 -6.50 -18.38
C SER A 169 -10.34 -6.26 -17.83
N ASN A 170 -11.33 -7.00 -18.28
CA ASN A 170 -12.73 -6.86 -17.87
C ASN A 170 -13.00 -7.17 -16.39
N TYR A 171 -12.04 -7.82 -15.72
CA TYR A 171 -12.13 -8.13 -14.29
C TYR A 171 -11.26 -7.21 -13.43
N TYR A 172 -10.57 -6.25 -14.05
CA TYR A 172 -9.68 -5.35 -13.31
C TYR A 172 -10.50 -4.39 -12.44
N VAL A 173 -11.39 -3.61 -13.03
CA VAL A 173 -12.26 -2.71 -12.29
C VAL A 173 -13.36 -3.51 -11.59
N ARG A 174 -13.72 -3.11 -10.37
CA ARG A 174 -14.86 -3.71 -9.69
C ARG A 174 -16.18 -3.31 -10.35
N GLU A 175 -17.18 -4.13 -10.21
CA GLU A 175 -18.56 -3.76 -10.54
C GLU A 175 -19.13 -2.81 -9.48
N PHE A 176 -19.74 -1.73 -9.91
CA PHE A 176 -20.49 -0.83 -9.06
C PHE A 176 -21.98 -1.18 -9.08
N LYS A 177 -22.64 -1.07 -7.93
CA LYS A 177 -24.07 -1.39 -7.79
C LYS A 177 -24.96 -0.27 -8.32
N ASN A 178 -24.46 0.96 -8.29
CA ASN A 178 -25.17 2.15 -8.70
C ASN A 178 -24.47 2.87 -9.86
N ASN A 179 -25.14 3.85 -10.43
CA ASN A 179 -24.57 4.67 -11.49
C ASN A 179 -23.46 5.57 -10.94
N ILE A 180 -22.21 5.26 -11.29
CA ILE A 180 -21.03 6.02 -10.84
C ILE A 180 -21.02 7.48 -11.31
N LEU A 181 -21.79 7.84 -12.34
CA LEU A 181 -21.90 9.21 -12.79
C LEU A 181 -22.68 10.13 -11.83
N GLU A 182 -23.39 9.54 -10.88
CA GLU A 182 -24.11 10.24 -9.82
C GLU A 182 -23.26 10.46 -8.55
N TYR A 183 -22.07 9.86 -8.50
CA TYR A 183 -21.18 9.98 -7.35
C TYR A 183 -20.47 11.33 -7.36
N THR A 184 -20.51 12.01 -6.23
CA THR A 184 -19.91 13.34 -6.05
C THR A 184 -18.76 13.34 -5.06
N THR A 185 -18.69 12.34 -4.20
CA THR A 185 -17.69 12.22 -3.14
C THR A 185 -17.00 10.86 -3.18
N LEU A 186 -15.79 10.78 -2.61
CA LEU A 186 -15.09 9.52 -2.43
C LEU A 186 -15.91 8.52 -1.59
N ASN A 187 -16.69 9.03 -0.62
CA ASN A 187 -17.56 8.20 0.20
C ASN A 187 -18.66 7.50 -0.59
N ASP A 188 -19.13 8.09 -1.68
CA ASP A 188 -20.13 7.46 -2.56
C ASP A 188 -19.55 6.18 -3.18
N TYR A 189 -18.28 6.25 -3.64
CA TYR A 189 -17.58 5.08 -4.17
C TYR A 189 -17.32 4.00 -3.11
N ILE A 190 -17.00 4.37 -1.89
CA ILE A 190 -16.72 3.42 -0.80
C ILE A 190 -18.00 2.74 -0.33
N ASN A 191 -19.06 3.53 -0.19
CA ASN A 191 -20.33 3.05 0.35
C ASN A 191 -21.23 2.40 -0.71
N ASP A 192 -20.88 2.43 -1.99
CA ASP A 192 -21.63 1.76 -3.06
C ASP A 192 -21.96 0.30 -2.73
N GLU A 193 -21.04 -0.39 -2.07
CA GLU A 193 -21.20 -1.78 -1.67
C GLU A 193 -22.30 -1.98 -0.61
N PHE A 194 -22.54 -0.98 0.24
CA PHE A 194 -23.51 -1.01 1.35
C PHE A 194 -24.85 -0.37 0.99
N TYR A 195 -25.02 0.09 -0.23
CA TYR A 195 -26.20 0.85 -0.64
C TYR A 195 -27.50 0.04 -0.72
N ASN A 196 -27.42 -1.29 -0.77
CA ASN A 196 -28.60 -2.13 -0.68
C ASN A 196 -29.10 -2.18 0.76
N GLN A 197 -30.25 -1.55 0.99
CA GLN A 197 -30.95 -1.31 2.25
C GLN A 197 -31.28 -2.55 3.12
N ASN A 198 -30.87 -3.74 2.71
CA ASN A 198 -31.09 -5.00 3.42
C ASN A 198 -29.92 -5.41 4.32
N GLU A 199 -28.80 -4.66 4.31
CA GLU A 199 -27.68 -4.97 5.18
C GLU A 199 -27.93 -4.42 6.58
N ASN A 200 -27.87 -5.32 7.58
CA ASN A 200 -27.96 -4.95 8.98
C ASN A 200 -26.85 -3.96 9.33
N ILE A 201 -27.18 -2.81 9.92
CA ILE A 201 -26.22 -1.79 10.39
C ILE A 201 -25.09 -2.42 11.23
N GLY A 202 -25.39 -3.48 11.98
CA GLY A 202 -24.41 -4.25 12.74
C GLY A 202 -23.38 -4.95 11.87
N ASP A 203 -23.78 -5.45 10.72
CA ASP A 203 -22.88 -6.12 9.77
C ASP A 203 -21.96 -5.12 9.08
N VAL A 204 -22.49 -3.98 8.63
CA VAL A 204 -21.69 -2.90 8.03
C VAL A 204 -20.63 -2.40 9.01
N ARG A 205 -20.98 -2.21 10.28
CA ARG A 205 -20.04 -1.83 11.35
C ARG A 205 -18.94 -2.87 11.51
N ARG A 206 -19.31 -4.15 11.57
CA ARG A 206 -18.33 -5.25 11.67
C ARG A 206 -17.38 -5.24 10.48
N TYR A 207 -17.90 -5.15 9.26
CA TYR A 207 -17.09 -5.09 8.04
C TYR A 207 -16.09 -3.93 8.08
N LYS A 208 -16.53 -2.73 8.43
CA LYS A 208 -15.65 -1.56 8.53
C LYS A 208 -14.53 -1.77 9.56
N VAL A 209 -14.85 -2.30 10.75
CA VAL A 209 -13.82 -2.57 11.76
C VAL A 209 -12.77 -3.57 11.27
N TYR A 210 -13.18 -4.70 10.71
CA TYR A 210 -12.23 -5.68 10.19
C TYR A 210 -11.43 -5.16 9.00
N ARG A 211 -12.03 -4.33 8.14
CA ARG A 211 -11.35 -3.68 7.02
C ARG A 211 -10.33 -2.65 7.52
N HIS A 212 -10.64 -1.86 8.54
CA HIS A 212 -9.67 -0.98 9.19
C HIS A 212 -8.45 -1.76 9.70
N LEU A 213 -8.70 -2.85 10.41
CA LEU A 213 -7.63 -3.65 10.97
C LEU A 213 -6.80 -4.36 9.91
N LEU A 214 -7.43 -4.89 8.85
CA LEU A 214 -6.76 -5.69 7.83
C LEU A 214 -6.26 -4.90 6.62
N TYR A 215 -6.81 -3.73 6.32
CA TYR A 215 -6.45 -2.95 5.13
C TYR A 215 -5.73 -1.64 5.46
N SER A 216 -5.55 -1.30 6.73
CA SER A 216 -4.78 -0.13 7.16
C SER A 216 -3.59 -0.54 8.00
N LEU A 217 -2.51 0.26 7.96
CA LEU A 217 -1.36 0.09 8.83
C LEU A 217 -1.77 0.23 10.30
N VAL A 218 -2.67 1.16 10.55
CA VAL A 218 -3.21 1.49 11.87
C VAL A 218 -4.63 2.05 11.72
N ALA A 219 -5.51 1.76 12.67
CA ALA A 219 -6.79 2.39 12.81
C ALA A 219 -6.72 3.38 13.98
N TYR A 220 -6.66 4.67 13.69
CA TYR A 220 -6.73 5.71 14.72
C TYR A 220 -8.17 5.95 15.16
N GLN A 221 -8.36 6.35 16.42
CA GLN A 221 -9.69 6.61 16.95
C GLN A 221 -10.47 7.64 16.11
N GLU A 222 -9.80 8.66 15.57
CA GLU A 222 -10.44 9.69 14.74
C GLU A 222 -10.91 9.19 13.36
N ASP A 223 -10.39 8.04 12.88
CA ASP A 223 -10.81 7.40 11.63
C ASP A 223 -12.02 6.47 11.84
N LEU A 224 -12.42 6.24 13.09
CA LEU A 224 -13.49 5.33 13.49
C LEU A 224 -14.69 6.12 14.02
N SER A 225 -15.89 5.68 13.68
CA SER A 225 -17.09 6.18 14.34
C SER A 225 -17.19 5.67 15.80
N GLU A 226 -17.94 6.37 16.66
CA GLU A 226 -18.16 5.93 18.04
C GLU A 226 -18.69 4.49 18.11
N PHE A 227 -19.56 4.10 17.19
CA PHE A 227 -20.12 2.74 17.12
C PHE A 227 -19.08 1.68 16.74
N GLU A 228 -18.08 2.03 15.91
CA GLU A 228 -16.97 1.15 15.54
C GLU A 228 -15.99 0.99 16.70
N ILE A 229 -15.71 2.07 17.43
CA ILE A 229 -14.88 2.06 18.64
C ILE A 229 -15.54 1.17 19.71
N ASP A 230 -16.83 1.34 19.97
CA ASP A 230 -17.56 0.52 20.94
C ASP A 230 -17.58 -0.96 20.55
N TYR A 231 -17.78 -1.24 19.27
CA TYR A 231 -17.74 -2.61 18.75
C TYR A 231 -16.34 -3.23 18.97
N LEU A 232 -15.29 -2.50 18.61
CA LEU A 232 -13.90 -2.95 18.74
C LEU A 232 -13.54 -3.24 20.20
N ARG A 233 -13.93 -2.34 21.13
CA ARG A 233 -13.68 -2.52 22.57
C ARG A 233 -14.47 -3.70 23.14
N LYS A 234 -15.75 -3.80 22.82
CA LYS A 234 -16.65 -4.84 23.33
C LYS A 234 -16.26 -6.23 22.85
N PHE A 235 -15.83 -6.37 21.60
CA PHE A 235 -15.54 -7.65 20.97
C PHE A 235 -14.04 -7.91 20.78
N ARG A 236 -13.16 -7.15 21.46
CA ARG A 236 -11.70 -7.24 21.34
C ARG A 236 -11.19 -8.67 21.32
N SER A 237 -11.56 -9.49 22.33
CA SER A 237 -11.07 -10.86 22.46
C SER A 237 -11.54 -11.76 21.32
N SER A 238 -12.81 -11.63 20.88
CA SER A 238 -13.32 -12.38 19.74
C SER A 238 -12.63 -12.00 18.44
N ILE A 239 -12.45 -10.70 18.20
CA ILE A 239 -11.75 -10.16 17.03
C ILE A 239 -10.30 -10.67 17.01
N ASN A 240 -9.59 -10.58 18.16
CA ASN A 240 -8.22 -11.06 18.26
C ASN A 240 -8.11 -12.56 17.96
N ASN A 241 -8.98 -13.38 18.52
CA ASN A 241 -8.97 -14.83 18.29
C ASN A 241 -9.23 -15.17 16.80
N GLU A 242 -10.14 -14.47 16.16
CA GLU A 242 -10.43 -14.67 14.74
C GLU A 242 -9.26 -14.23 13.85
N LEU A 243 -8.68 -13.05 14.10
CA LEU A 243 -7.54 -12.56 13.36
C LEU A 243 -6.31 -13.46 13.55
N ASN A 244 -6.06 -13.91 14.77
CA ASN A 244 -4.98 -14.87 15.05
C ASN A 244 -5.18 -16.18 14.27
N LYS A 245 -6.43 -16.68 14.24
CA LYS A 245 -6.77 -17.92 13.52
C LYS A 245 -6.51 -17.81 12.01
N TYR A 246 -6.89 -16.68 11.38
CA TYR A 246 -6.91 -16.53 9.93
C TYR A 246 -5.70 -15.81 9.35
N THR A 247 -5.04 -14.96 10.13
CA THR A 247 -3.93 -14.10 9.65
C THR A 247 -2.66 -14.18 10.50
N LEU A 248 -2.64 -15.03 11.54
CA LEU A 248 -1.53 -15.16 12.49
C LEU A 248 -1.11 -13.80 13.07
N SER A 249 -2.07 -12.93 13.32
CA SER A 249 -1.83 -11.62 13.89
C SER A 249 -2.45 -11.48 15.27
N GLU A 250 -1.92 -10.55 16.06
CA GLU A 250 -2.43 -10.16 17.36
C GLU A 250 -2.92 -8.72 17.32
N LEU A 251 -4.10 -8.49 17.91
CA LEU A 251 -4.69 -7.16 18.01
C LEU A 251 -4.13 -6.44 19.24
N GLU A 252 -3.35 -5.41 19.01
CA GLU A 252 -3.01 -4.45 20.03
C GLU A 252 -4.00 -3.27 19.97
N LEU A 253 -4.70 -3.05 21.07
CA LEU A 253 -5.67 -1.95 21.22
C LEU A 253 -5.23 -1.06 22.36
N THR A 254 -4.91 0.19 22.04
CA THR A 254 -4.66 1.27 23.02
C THR A 254 -5.87 2.21 23.11
N LYS A 255 -5.75 3.29 23.87
CA LYS A 255 -6.81 4.30 24.00
C LYS A 255 -7.19 4.88 22.63
N ASN A 256 -6.21 5.17 21.78
CA ASN A 256 -6.36 6.00 20.58
C ASN A 256 -6.01 5.32 19.26
N MET A 257 -5.54 4.06 19.30
CA MET A 257 -5.26 3.29 18.08
C MET A 257 -5.50 1.79 18.27
N ALA A 258 -5.80 1.13 17.16
CA ALA A 258 -5.78 -0.31 17.03
C ALA A 258 -4.82 -0.71 15.91
N VAL A 259 -3.95 -1.68 16.17
CA VAL A 259 -2.95 -2.16 15.22
C VAL A 259 -2.88 -3.68 15.26
N LEU A 260 -2.60 -4.31 14.12
CA LEU A 260 -2.32 -5.73 14.04
C LEU A 260 -0.81 -5.95 14.01
N LEU A 261 -0.34 -6.77 14.93
CA LEU A 261 1.03 -7.24 14.97
C LEU A 261 1.05 -8.63 14.32
N PHE A 262 1.78 -8.75 13.22
CA PHE A 262 1.92 -10.01 12.49
C PHE A 262 3.11 -10.81 13.02
N ALA A 263 3.01 -12.15 12.96
CA ALA A 263 4.16 -13.01 13.28
C ALA A 263 5.29 -12.81 12.25
N ASP A 264 6.54 -12.97 12.68
CA ASP A 264 7.75 -12.76 11.85
C ASP A 264 7.77 -13.58 10.54
N GLU A 265 7.01 -14.65 10.48
CA GLU A 265 6.94 -15.53 9.31
C GLU A 265 5.93 -15.05 8.24
N THR A 266 5.09 -14.07 8.57
CA THR A 266 4.11 -13.52 7.63
C THR A 266 4.74 -12.39 6.81
N LYS A 267 4.47 -12.36 5.50
CA LYS A 267 4.86 -11.21 4.69
C LYS A 267 4.01 -10.03 5.09
N GLU A 268 4.68 -8.93 5.38
CA GLU A 268 3.99 -7.69 5.74
C GLU A 268 3.08 -7.24 4.60
N LYS A 269 1.87 -6.97 4.97
CA LYS A 269 0.82 -6.51 4.05
C LYS A 269 1.03 -5.05 3.62
N PHE A 270 1.58 -4.25 4.52
CA PHE A 270 1.94 -2.87 4.27
C PHE A 270 3.45 -2.82 4.08
N ASP A 271 3.89 -2.30 2.97
CA ASP A 271 5.30 -2.19 2.62
C ASP A 271 6.00 -1.12 3.51
N PHE A 272 5.82 -1.26 4.85
CA PHE A 272 6.49 -0.44 5.85
C PHE A 272 6.69 -1.22 7.17
N PRO A 273 7.94 -1.26 7.72
CA PRO A 273 9.17 -0.78 7.08
C PRO A 273 9.52 -1.60 5.83
N ASN A 274 10.14 -0.96 4.84
CA ASN A 274 10.54 -1.62 3.60
C ASN A 274 12.05 -1.39 3.31
N ASN A 275 12.56 -2.00 2.25
CA ASN A 275 13.98 -1.94 1.88
C ASN A 275 14.41 -0.58 1.28
N LYS A 276 13.59 0.47 1.34
CA LYS A 276 13.95 1.81 0.86
C LYS A 276 14.68 2.57 1.96
N VAL A 277 15.76 3.25 1.62
CA VAL A 277 16.53 4.07 2.58
C VAL A 277 15.66 5.14 3.26
N ILE A 278 14.63 5.66 2.58
CA ILE A 278 13.68 6.61 3.17
C ILE A 278 12.87 5.99 4.31
N SER A 279 12.60 4.68 4.25
CA SER A 279 11.96 3.94 5.34
C SER A 279 12.85 3.95 6.59
N ASP A 280 14.14 3.65 6.44
CA ASP A 280 15.10 3.68 7.56
C ASP A 280 15.22 5.08 8.15
N ILE A 281 15.31 6.11 7.29
CA ILE A 281 15.31 7.52 7.74
C ILE A 281 14.05 7.84 8.54
N THR A 282 12.90 7.38 8.11
CA THR A 282 11.62 7.57 8.82
C THR A 282 11.63 6.92 10.19
N LEU A 283 12.16 5.71 10.31
CA LEU A 283 12.32 5.02 11.60
C LEU A 283 13.24 5.80 12.56
N LEU A 284 14.31 6.42 12.04
CA LEU A 284 15.19 7.29 12.85
C LEU A 284 14.47 8.56 13.30
N VAL A 285 13.64 9.16 12.45
CA VAL A 285 12.82 10.33 12.84
C VAL A 285 11.84 9.95 13.94
N ASN A 286 11.14 8.83 13.80
CA ASN A 286 10.22 8.31 14.81
C ASN A 286 10.92 8.12 16.15
N ASN A 287 12.09 7.48 16.15
CA ASN A 287 12.90 7.30 17.36
C ASN A 287 13.30 8.62 17.99
N LYS A 288 13.74 9.61 17.19
CA LYS A 288 14.14 10.92 17.71
C LYS A 288 12.97 11.68 18.33
N VAL A 289 11.78 11.61 17.72
CA VAL A 289 10.56 12.21 18.29
C VAL A 289 10.20 11.52 19.61
N LEU A 290 10.22 10.18 19.65
CA LEU A 290 9.93 9.42 20.87
C LEU A 290 10.91 9.74 22.02
N ASN A 291 12.21 9.83 21.72
CA ASN A 291 13.22 10.22 22.72
C ASN A 291 12.95 11.62 23.28
N LYS A 292 12.50 12.57 22.46
CA LYS A 292 12.13 13.90 22.93
C LYS A 292 10.89 13.88 23.84
N VAL A 293 9.93 13.01 23.58
CA VAL A 293 8.80 12.78 24.48
C VAL A 293 9.29 12.20 25.81
N SER A 294 10.13 11.19 25.75
CA SER A 294 10.67 10.53 26.96
C SER A 294 11.51 11.49 27.83
N ASN A 295 12.16 12.46 27.21
CA ASN A 295 12.93 13.52 27.90
C ASN A 295 12.06 14.71 28.34
N ASN A 296 10.74 14.66 28.19
CA ASN A 296 9.81 15.76 28.46
C ASN A 296 10.06 17.05 27.64
N GLU A 297 10.73 16.93 26.49
CA GLU A 297 10.92 18.04 25.54
C GLU A 297 9.67 18.25 24.67
N LEU A 298 8.88 17.19 24.47
CA LEU A 298 7.61 17.21 23.76
C LEU A 298 6.52 16.66 24.66
N VAL A 299 5.34 17.28 24.58
CA VAL A 299 4.18 16.91 25.39
C VAL A 299 3.16 16.21 24.52
N LEU A 300 2.66 15.07 25.01
CA LEU A 300 1.52 14.36 24.41
C LEU A 300 0.24 15.11 24.76
N ASN A 301 -0.68 15.13 23.81
CA ASN A 301 -2.06 15.54 24.10
C ASN A 301 -2.74 14.41 24.89
N ASP A 302 -3.30 14.73 26.04
CA ASP A 302 -3.93 13.75 26.95
C ASP A 302 -5.16 13.06 26.34
N ASP A 303 -5.82 13.70 25.38
CA ASP A 303 -7.06 13.17 24.79
C ASP A 303 -6.78 12.10 23.74
N ASP A 304 -5.81 12.33 22.85
CA ASP A 304 -5.58 11.49 21.66
C ASP A 304 -4.13 10.98 21.51
N GLU A 305 -3.28 11.21 22.52
CA GLU A 305 -1.85 10.80 22.55
C GLU A 305 -1.04 11.29 21.34
N THR A 306 -1.51 12.34 20.67
CA THR A 306 -0.80 12.96 19.56
C THR A 306 0.14 14.05 20.04
N ILE A 307 1.08 14.44 19.18
CA ILE A 307 2.02 15.54 19.44
C ILE A 307 1.79 16.61 18.38
N SER A 308 1.58 17.84 18.80
CA SER A 308 1.53 18.98 17.89
C SER A 308 2.92 19.57 17.69
N LEU A 309 3.40 19.59 16.45
CA LEU A 309 4.70 20.15 16.08
C LEU A 309 4.53 21.27 15.07
N SER A 310 5.25 22.40 15.26
CA SER A 310 5.36 23.40 14.20
C SER A 310 6.15 22.85 13.01
N LYS A 311 5.94 23.42 11.81
CA LYS A 311 6.69 23.03 10.60
C LYS A 311 8.20 23.17 10.82
N GLU A 312 8.60 24.27 11.46
CA GLU A 312 10.00 24.59 11.73
C GLU A 312 10.63 23.57 12.68
N TYR A 313 9.88 23.12 13.69
CA TYR A 313 10.39 22.16 14.67
C TYR A 313 10.59 20.78 14.05
N LEU A 314 9.62 20.27 13.30
CA LEU A 314 9.77 19.00 12.58
C LEU A 314 10.90 19.07 11.55
N ASN A 315 10.99 20.16 10.80
CA ASN A 315 12.09 20.38 9.85
C ASN A 315 13.46 20.33 10.55
N ARG A 316 13.57 20.89 11.77
CA ARG A 316 14.81 20.83 12.57
C ARG A 316 15.15 19.38 12.93
N ILE A 317 14.19 18.61 13.46
CA ILE A 317 14.40 17.20 13.78
C ILE A 317 14.93 16.43 12.56
N ILE A 318 14.34 16.63 11.38
CA ILE A 318 14.74 15.94 10.15
C ILE A 318 16.15 16.39 9.69
N LYS A 319 16.46 17.67 9.79
CA LYS A 319 17.81 18.21 9.50
C LYS A 319 18.88 17.61 10.41
N ASP A 320 18.59 17.53 11.70
CA ASP A 320 19.48 16.90 12.68
C ASP A 320 19.75 15.43 12.34
N ILE A 321 18.69 14.67 11.95
CA ILE A 321 18.84 13.28 11.51
C ILE A 321 19.79 13.16 10.32
N LYS A 322 19.67 14.04 9.32
CA LYS A 322 20.60 14.06 8.19
C LYS A 322 22.05 14.31 8.60
N GLN A 323 22.28 15.24 9.53
CA GLN A 323 23.62 15.60 10.00
C GLN A 323 24.24 14.49 10.86
N GLU A 324 23.49 14.00 11.86
CA GLU A 324 23.96 12.98 12.80
C GLU A 324 24.26 11.65 12.12
N ASN A 325 23.52 11.31 11.07
CA ASN A 325 23.62 10.02 10.39
C ASN A 325 24.22 10.13 8.98
N TYR A 326 24.90 11.24 8.67
CA TYR A 326 25.43 11.50 7.32
C TYR A 326 26.25 10.35 6.75
N ASN A 327 27.08 9.70 7.55
CA ASN A 327 27.97 8.62 7.10
C ASN A 327 27.20 7.38 6.65
N TYR A 328 26.03 7.13 7.21
CA TYR A 328 25.19 5.96 6.93
C TYR A 328 24.18 6.18 5.79
N LEU A 329 23.99 7.44 5.36
CA LEU A 329 23.09 7.75 4.26
C LEU A 329 23.65 7.25 2.92
N SER A 330 22.74 6.82 2.03
CA SER A 330 23.11 6.52 0.64
C SER A 330 23.61 7.76 -0.12
N LYS A 331 24.33 7.57 -1.22
CA LYS A 331 24.86 8.68 -2.05
C LYS A 331 23.77 9.68 -2.43
N LYS A 332 22.58 9.19 -2.84
CA LYS A 332 21.42 10.04 -3.16
C LYS A 332 21.11 11.02 -2.05
N TYR A 333 20.99 10.53 -0.82
CA TYR A 333 20.57 11.36 0.33
C TYR A 333 21.70 12.22 0.90
N LYS A 334 22.97 11.83 0.70
CA LYS A 334 24.13 12.67 1.02
C LYS A 334 24.18 13.91 0.13
N GLU A 335 24.01 13.71 -1.17
CA GLU A 335 24.11 14.78 -2.19
C GLU A 335 22.83 15.65 -2.29
N MET A 336 21.72 15.17 -1.78
CA MET A 336 20.45 15.88 -1.79
C MET A 336 20.52 17.16 -0.95
N THR A 337 19.94 18.27 -1.46
CA THR A 337 19.82 19.51 -0.67
C THR A 337 19.01 19.28 0.60
N ILE A 338 19.27 20.06 1.65
CA ILE A 338 18.57 19.92 2.93
C ILE A 338 17.06 20.09 2.76
N ASP A 339 16.63 21.06 1.96
CA ASP A 339 15.19 21.34 1.77
C ASP A 339 14.49 20.20 1.00
N SER A 340 15.14 19.64 -0.03
CA SER A 340 14.62 18.47 -0.75
C SER A 340 14.54 17.24 0.16
N PHE A 341 15.56 17.02 1.00
CA PHE A 341 15.58 15.94 1.98
C PHE A 341 14.42 16.04 2.97
N VAL A 342 14.24 17.22 3.58
CA VAL A 342 13.13 17.48 4.51
C VAL A 342 11.79 17.26 3.83
N LYS A 343 11.61 17.77 2.61
CA LYS A 343 10.37 17.61 1.85
C LYS A 343 10.06 16.12 1.56
N GLU A 344 11.08 15.34 1.15
CA GLU A 344 10.90 13.92 0.85
C GLU A 344 10.53 13.13 2.11
N VAL A 345 11.18 13.40 3.24
CA VAL A 345 10.88 12.74 4.53
C VAL A 345 9.47 13.08 5.02
N ILE A 346 9.08 14.35 4.97
CA ILE A 346 7.72 14.77 5.36
C ILE A 346 6.67 14.12 4.48
N SER A 347 6.89 14.08 3.17
CA SER A 347 5.97 13.41 2.25
C SER A 347 5.82 11.93 2.57
N TYR A 348 6.92 11.27 2.95
CA TYR A 348 6.90 9.86 3.32
C TYR A 348 6.21 9.59 4.67
N LEU A 349 6.44 10.47 5.67
CA LEU A 349 5.71 10.41 6.95
C LEU A 349 4.20 10.60 6.76
N LYS A 350 3.80 11.51 5.88
CA LYS A 350 2.38 11.72 5.51
C LYS A 350 1.81 10.53 4.77
N TYR A 351 2.55 9.97 3.82
CA TYR A 351 2.14 8.83 3.02
C TYR A 351 1.75 7.63 3.88
N TYR A 352 2.52 7.34 4.93
CA TYR A 352 2.21 6.26 5.88
C TYR A 352 1.38 6.69 7.09
N ASP A 353 0.81 7.90 7.05
CA ASP A 353 -0.11 8.41 8.07
C ASP A 353 0.51 8.51 9.49
N PHE A 354 1.84 8.70 9.57
CA PHE A 354 2.52 9.00 10.84
C PHE A 354 2.28 10.44 11.28
N ILE A 355 2.07 11.32 10.31
CA ILE A 355 1.75 12.74 10.54
C ILE A 355 0.62 13.18 9.61
N ARG A 356 -0.22 14.10 10.10
CA ARG A 356 -1.22 14.82 9.28
C ARG A 356 -1.03 16.33 9.45
N GLU A 357 -1.42 17.08 8.42
CA GLU A 357 -1.37 18.55 8.52
C GLU A 357 -2.40 19.06 9.53
N SER A 358 -2.02 20.07 10.29
CA SER A 358 -2.86 20.77 11.24
C SER A 358 -2.67 22.28 11.12
N SER A 359 -3.54 23.05 11.76
CA SER A 359 -3.43 24.53 11.79
C SER A 359 -2.09 24.94 12.42
N GLY A 360 -1.12 25.31 11.57
CA GLY A 360 0.20 25.80 12.00
C GLY A 360 1.33 24.77 12.02
N GLY A 361 1.09 23.50 11.62
CA GLY A 361 2.14 22.49 11.62
C GLY A 361 1.68 21.09 11.26
N TYR A 362 2.10 20.16 12.08
CA TYR A 362 1.80 18.73 11.94
C TYR A 362 1.32 18.13 13.26
N LYS A 363 0.34 17.26 13.16
CA LYS A 363 -0.10 16.36 14.21
C LYS A 363 0.61 15.03 14.01
N VAL A 364 1.41 14.60 14.98
CA VAL A 364 2.16 13.36 14.97
C VAL A 364 1.39 12.31 15.75
N TYR A 365 1.22 11.12 15.17
CA TYR A 365 0.34 10.09 15.69
C TYR A 365 1.08 9.02 16.50
N PRO A 366 0.39 8.31 17.43
CA PRO A 366 1.01 7.35 18.35
C PRO A 366 1.73 6.19 17.67
N MET A 367 1.41 5.84 16.41
CA MET A 367 2.03 4.74 15.68
C MET A 367 3.55 4.89 15.55
N ILE A 368 4.09 6.10 15.62
CA ILE A 368 5.55 6.33 15.63
C ILE A 368 6.25 5.59 16.76
N SER A 369 5.56 5.33 17.89
CA SER A 369 6.14 4.63 19.04
C SER A 369 6.33 3.12 18.81
N LYS A 370 5.66 2.56 17.81
CA LYS A 370 5.72 1.13 17.45
C LYS A 370 6.75 0.84 16.37
N LEU A 371 7.07 1.83 15.54
CA LEU A 371 7.94 1.70 14.38
C LEU A 371 9.12 2.65 14.51
N ILE A 372 10.14 2.20 15.25
CA ILE A 372 11.36 2.95 15.53
C ILE A 372 12.57 2.22 14.99
N GLY A 373 13.62 2.97 14.65
CA GLY A 373 14.91 2.43 14.25
C GLY A 373 16.07 3.13 14.94
N TYR A 374 17.19 2.46 14.98
CA TYR A 374 18.45 3.01 15.44
C TYR A 374 19.60 2.46 14.59
N ILE A 375 20.65 3.24 14.46
CA ILE A 375 21.89 2.75 13.85
C ILE A 375 22.71 2.12 14.97
N PRO A 376 23.05 0.82 14.88
CA PRO A 376 23.94 0.19 15.84
C PRO A 376 25.26 0.99 15.88
N LYS A 377 25.71 1.36 17.07
CA LYS A 377 27.08 1.86 17.21
C LYS A 377 27.98 0.66 16.93
N ASP A 378 28.91 0.80 16.00
CA ASP A 378 29.94 -0.19 15.77
C ASP A 378 30.68 -0.42 17.10
N ASP A 379 30.34 -1.46 17.80
CA ASP A 379 31.14 -1.98 18.91
C ASP A 379 32.39 -2.63 18.33
N HIS A 380 33.35 -1.81 17.92
CA HIS A 380 34.69 -2.30 17.60
C HIS A 380 35.38 -2.97 18.82
N GLU A 381 34.77 -2.93 20.00
CA GLU A 381 35.22 -3.64 21.19
C GLU A 381 34.75 -5.10 21.28
N GLN A 382 33.72 -5.52 20.55
CA GLN A 382 33.26 -6.94 20.64
C GLN A 382 33.99 -7.91 19.72
N LEU A 383 34.70 -7.43 18.70
CA LEU A 383 35.51 -8.32 17.84
C LEU A 383 36.82 -8.83 18.46
N ASN A 384 37.25 -8.25 19.57
CA ASN A 384 38.46 -8.72 20.31
C ASN A 384 38.16 -9.77 21.39
N LEU A 385 36.91 -10.11 21.67
CA LEU A 385 36.55 -11.11 22.66
C LEU A 385 36.54 -12.57 22.14
N PHE A 386 36.72 -12.78 20.84
CA PHE A 386 36.82 -14.11 20.22
C PHE A 386 38.15 -14.35 19.51
N GLY A 387 39.13 -13.49 19.72
CA GLY A 387 40.51 -13.70 19.28
C GLY A 387 41.21 -14.61 20.29
N GLY A 388 40.82 -15.86 20.33
CA GLY A 388 41.56 -16.90 21.07
C GLY A 388 42.86 -17.20 20.38
N ASP A 389 43.95 -17.02 21.10
CA ASP A 389 45.30 -17.46 20.79
C ASP A 389 45.33 -18.84 20.14
N SER A 390 45.80 -18.88 18.91
CA SER A 390 46.37 -20.11 18.34
C SER A 390 47.83 -19.88 17.99
N ASN A 391 48.63 -19.63 19.03
CA ASN A 391 50.04 -20.01 19.03
C ASN A 391 50.19 -21.32 19.79
N GLY A 392 50.38 -22.36 19.08
CA GLY A 392 50.72 -23.72 19.55
C GLY A 392 51.60 -24.36 18.53
N GLU A 393 52.91 -24.17 18.74
CA GLU A 393 53.98 -24.96 18.11
C GLU A 393 53.69 -26.47 18.23
N ILE A 394 53.91 -27.19 17.21
CA ILE A 394 54.85 -28.27 16.83
C ILE A 394 54.28 -28.98 15.62
#